data_1ec20e3993acbbc3aaaeb15b02acb40a
#
_entry.id   1ec20e3993acbbc3aaaeb15b02acb40a
#
_cell.length_a   1.000
_cell.length_b   1.000
_cell.length_c   1.000
_cell.angle_alpha   90.00
_cell.angle_beta   90.00
_cell.angle_gamma   90.00
#
_symmetry.space_group_name_H-M   'P 1'
#
loop_
_entity.id
_entity.type
_entity.pdbx_description
1 polymer ?
#
loop_
_entity_poly.entity_id
_entity_poly.type
_entity_poly.pdbx_seq_one_letter_code
_entity_poly.pdbx_strand_id
1 'polypeptide(L)'
;MDAPREDISTNGDNHNHNHHDDDNHLFKKQKLSFISESEIRQEFAHHQPGIARINNGSFGCCPSSIIAAQKRWQLRFLQQPDDFFFNHLQKRILHSRNLIKTLINADHVEEVSLVDNATTAAAIVLQHVGWAFAEGRFQKGDAVVMLHCAFQAVKKSIEAYVTRAGGSVIVVQLPFPVSSNEEIVAEFRRGLARGKANGRKIRLAIIDHITSMPAVVIPVRELVKICREEGVEQVFVDAAHAIGSVHVNVKEIGADFYVSNLHKWFFCPPSLAFLYCQKSTTSSELHHPVVSHEYGNGLAIESAWIGTRDYSSQMVFPEVLDFVNRFEGGIDGIRKRNHDAVVEMGEMLAKAWGTRLGAPPDMCPSMAMIGLPASLGVLTADDASNMRTLLRDRFGVEVPIHYQEPKDGESLGTMDENGCVTGYARISHQIYNTVDDYLKLRDAINQLVQERFTCKALHAE
;
A
#
# COMPACT_ATOMS: atom_id res chain seq x y z
N MET A 1 -15.90 -52.01 -9.59
CA MET A 1 -17.27 -52.46 -9.96
C MET A 1 -17.74 -51.52 -11.01
N ASP A 2 -17.65 -52.03 -12.26
CA ASP A 2 -18.00 -51.31 -13.48
C ASP A 2 -19.52 -51.26 -13.64
N ALA A 3 -20.05 -50.19 -14.16
CA ALA A 3 -21.39 -50.09 -14.69
C ALA A 3 -21.37 -49.39 -16.07
N PRO A 4 -22.14 -49.87 -17.05
CA PRO A 4 -21.82 -49.71 -18.44
C PRO A 4 -22.42 -48.44 -19.09
N ARG A 5 -21.79 -48.04 -20.21
CA ARG A 5 -22.25 -47.03 -21.16
C ARG A 5 -23.46 -47.55 -21.93
N GLU A 6 -24.50 -46.76 -22.05
CA GLU A 6 -25.53 -46.92 -23.10
C GLU A 6 -25.48 -45.72 -24.05
N ASP A 7 -25.23 -46.05 -25.33
CA ASP A 7 -25.45 -45.20 -26.51
C ASP A 7 -26.94 -45.12 -26.81
N ILE A 8 -27.47 -43.93 -27.00
CA ILE A 8 -28.76 -43.75 -27.70
C ILE A 8 -28.59 -42.66 -28.76
N SER A 9 -28.83 -43.12 -29.98
CA SER A 9 -28.82 -42.36 -31.22
C SER A 9 -30.04 -41.44 -31.40
N THR A 10 -29.76 -40.29 -31.95
CA THR A 10 -30.50 -39.43 -32.91
C THR A 10 -31.99 -39.64 -33.11
N ASN A 11 -32.78 -38.59 -32.87
CA ASN A 11 -33.66 -38.03 -33.89
C ASN A 11 -34.03 -36.57 -33.59
N GLY A 12 -33.96 -35.75 -34.62
CA GLY A 12 -34.17 -34.31 -34.53
C GLY A 12 -35.66 -33.94 -34.39
N ASP A 13 -35.88 -32.80 -33.82
CA ASP A 13 -36.95 -31.89 -34.21
C ASP A 13 -36.56 -30.44 -33.92
N ASN A 14 -36.65 -29.66 -34.99
CA ASN A 14 -36.46 -28.22 -35.06
C ASN A 14 -37.53 -27.49 -34.23
N HIS A 15 -37.14 -26.81 -33.13
CA HIS A 15 -37.87 -25.64 -32.68
C HIS A 15 -36.90 -24.50 -32.38
N ASN A 16 -36.85 -23.64 -33.38
CA ASN A 16 -36.24 -22.32 -33.36
C ASN A 16 -36.88 -21.46 -32.23
N HIS A 17 -36.18 -21.23 -31.13
CA HIS A 17 -36.42 -20.12 -30.25
C HIS A 17 -35.14 -19.31 -30.13
N ASN A 18 -35.08 -18.30 -31.00
CA ASN A 18 -34.20 -17.16 -30.88
C ASN A 18 -34.46 -16.47 -29.53
N HIS A 19 -33.62 -16.70 -28.54
CA HIS A 19 -33.34 -15.74 -27.51
C HIS A 19 -31.99 -15.10 -27.86
N HIS A 20 -32.10 -14.05 -28.65
CA HIS A 20 -31.00 -13.14 -28.91
C HIS A 20 -30.53 -12.52 -27.62
N ASP A 21 -29.24 -12.59 -27.43
CA ASP A 21 -28.43 -11.75 -26.53
C ASP A 21 -28.75 -10.27 -26.73
N ASP A 22 -29.56 -9.72 -25.85
CA ASP A 22 -29.86 -8.27 -25.76
C ASP A 22 -28.95 -7.53 -24.80
N ASP A 23 -27.70 -7.98 -24.63
CA ASP A 23 -26.70 -7.25 -23.84
C ASP A 23 -25.75 -6.38 -24.68
N ASN A 24 -26.12 -6.11 -25.94
CA ASN A 24 -25.30 -5.28 -26.85
C ASN A 24 -25.94 -3.91 -27.10
N HIS A 25 -26.60 -3.30 -26.09
CA HIS A 25 -27.13 -1.96 -26.19
C HIS A 25 -26.14 -0.90 -25.77
N LEU A 26 -25.53 -0.26 -26.80
CA LEU A 26 -25.24 1.16 -26.82
C LEU A 26 -24.34 1.73 -25.73
N PHE A 27 -23.09 1.31 -25.67
CA PHE A 27 -22.04 2.23 -25.25
C PHE A 27 -21.73 3.23 -26.40
N LYS A 28 -22.64 4.17 -26.66
CA LYS A 28 -22.23 5.46 -27.19
C LYS A 28 -21.17 5.98 -26.23
N LYS A 29 -19.91 6.09 -26.69
CA LYS A 29 -18.88 6.90 -26.03
C LYS A 29 -19.41 8.34 -25.98
N GLN A 30 -20.24 8.67 -24.97
CA GLN A 30 -20.37 10.03 -24.54
C GLN A 30 -18.93 10.48 -24.23
N LYS A 31 -18.47 11.58 -24.82
CA LYS A 31 -17.31 12.30 -24.33
C LYS A 31 -17.65 12.63 -22.86
N LEU A 32 -17.20 11.78 -21.95
CA LEU A 32 -17.33 12.03 -20.52
C LEU A 32 -16.57 13.32 -20.26
N SER A 33 -17.29 14.36 -19.87
CA SER A 33 -16.65 15.55 -19.32
C SER A 33 -15.87 15.10 -18.08
N PHE A 34 -14.62 15.56 -17.94
CA PHE A 34 -13.86 15.27 -16.74
C PHE A 34 -14.62 15.73 -15.49
N ILE A 35 -14.37 15.06 -14.38
CA ILE A 35 -15.02 15.34 -13.10
C ILE A 35 -14.66 16.76 -12.63
N SER A 36 -15.66 17.53 -12.23
CA SER A 36 -15.49 18.88 -11.68
C SER A 36 -15.11 18.87 -10.20
N GLU A 37 -14.53 19.96 -9.70
CA GLU A 37 -14.22 20.12 -8.27
C GLU A 37 -15.50 20.05 -7.39
N SER A 38 -16.64 20.45 -7.91
CA SER A 38 -17.93 20.31 -7.23
C SER A 38 -18.35 18.86 -7.07
N GLU A 39 -18.18 18.05 -8.13
CA GLU A 39 -18.47 16.61 -8.07
C GLU A 39 -17.49 15.88 -7.15
N ILE A 40 -16.19 16.24 -7.17
CA ILE A 40 -15.22 15.70 -6.23
C ILE A 40 -15.67 15.96 -4.80
N ARG A 41 -16.08 17.17 -4.46
CA ARG A 41 -16.60 17.48 -3.11
C ARG A 41 -17.83 16.65 -2.74
N GLN A 42 -18.72 16.36 -3.69
CA GLN A 42 -19.89 15.50 -3.44
C GLN A 42 -19.48 14.04 -3.18
N GLU A 43 -18.49 13.52 -3.92
CA GLU A 43 -17.99 12.15 -3.72
C GLU A 43 -17.39 11.92 -2.33
N PHE A 44 -16.92 12.97 -1.66
CA PHE A 44 -16.32 12.90 -0.32
C PHE A 44 -17.14 13.67 0.75
N ALA A 45 -18.39 14.03 0.48
CA ALA A 45 -19.25 14.76 1.42
C ALA A 45 -19.57 13.99 2.71
N HIS A 46 -19.32 12.69 2.74
CA HIS A 46 -19.46 11.85 3.94
C HIS A 46 -18.28 11.98 4.92
N HIS A 47 -17.20 12.68 4.56
CA HIS A 47 -16.12 12.98 5.49
C HIS A 47 -16.65 13.92 6.59
N GLN A 48 -16.16 13.71 7.83
CA GLN A 48 -16.62 14.52 8.96
C GLN A 48 -16.28 16.00 8.76
N PRO A 49 -17.28 16.90 8.77
CA PRO A 49 -17.05 18.32 8.61
C PRO A 49 -16.13 18.89 9.71
N GLY A 50 -15.32 19.88 9.35
CA GLY A 50 -14.43 20.54 10.28
C GLY A 50 -13.16 19.79 10.64
N ILE A 51 -12.92 18.59 10.08
CA ILE A 51 -11.68 17.84 10.26
C ILE A 51 -10.78 18.00 9.03
N ALA A 52 -9.58 18.51 9.21
CA ALA A 52 -8.53 18.50 8.19
C ALA A 52 -7.93 17.09 8.09
N ARG A 53 -8.37 16.33 7.09
CA ARG A 53 -7.98 14.92 6.91
C ARG A 53 -6.77 14.81 5.99
N ILE A 54 -5.58 15.17 6.50
CA ILE A 54 -4.31 15.12 5.77
C ILE A 54 -3.47 13.88 6.08
N ASN A 55 -4.14 12.78 6.39
CA ASN A 55 -3.57 11.47 6.68
C ASN A 55 -4.11 10.37 5.75
N ASN A 56 -4.34 10.66 4.49
CA ASN A 56 -4.85 9.67 3.53
C ASN A 56 -3.96 8.42 3.45
N GLY A 57 -2.63 8.58 3.55
CA GLY A 57 -1.68 7.48 3.47
C GLY A 57 -1.87 6.39 4.53
N SER A 58 -2.53 6.65 5.66
CA SER A 58 -2.75 5.62 6.69
C SER A 58 -3.88 4.67 6.31
N PHE A 59 -5.04 5.18 5.90
CA PHE A 59 -6.27 4.40 5.75
C PHE A 59 -6.96 4.56 4.39
N GLY A 60 -6.51 5.51 3.56
CA GLY A 60 -7.12 5.80 2.28
C GLY A 60 -8.46 6.53 2.38
N CYS A 61 -9.18 6.58 1.27
CA CYS A 61 -10.51 7.13 1.15
C CYS A 61 -11.28 6.38 0.07
N CYS A 62 -12.61 6.37 0.19
CA CYS A 62 -13.50 5.72 -0.77
C CYS A 62 -14.60 6.71 -1.18
N PRO A 63 -14.81 6.98 -2.49
CA PRO A 63 -15.86 7.87 -2.97
C PRO A 63 -17.27 7.33 -2.67
N SER A 64 -18.24 8.21 -2.50
CA SER A 64 -19.64 7.85 -2.22
C SER A 64 -20.24 6.95 -3.30
N SER A 65 -19.91 7.18 -4.57
CA SER A 65 -20.35 6.34 -5.68
C SER A 65 -19.83 4.90 -5.57
N ILE A 66 -18.61 4.72 -5.09
CA ILE A 66 -18.01 3.39 -4.87
C ILE A 66 -18.59 2.72 -3.63
N ILE A 67 -18.83 3.46 -2.55
CA ILE A 67 -19.55 2.97 -1.36
C ILE A 67 -20.92 2.45 -1.78
N ALA A 68 -21.65 3.20 -2.62
CA ALA A 68 -22.94 2.77 -3.14
C ALA A 68 -22.86 1.51 -4.02
N ALA A 69 -21.82 1.39 -4.85
CA ALA A 69 -21.56 0.18 -5.63
C ALA A 69 -21.26 -1.03 -4.75
N GLN A 70 -20.42 -0.87 -3.74
CA GLN A 70 -20.13 -1.93 -2.76
C GLN A 70 -21.41 -2.41 -2.05
N LYS A 71 -22.25 -1.48 -1.62
CA LYS A 71 -23.53 -1.81 -0.96
C LYS A 71 -24.46 -2.63 -1.88
N ARG A 72 -24.49 -2.35 -3.19
CA ARG A 72 -25.27 -3.16 -4.14
C ARG A 72 -24.80 -4.61 -4.18
N TRP A 73 -23.47 -4.86 -4.17
CA TRP A 73 -22.91 -6.22 -4.13
C TRP A 73 -23.20 -6.92 -2.81
N GLN A 74 -23.11 -6.23 -1.68
CA GLN A 74 -23.49 -6.77 -0.35
C GLN A 74 -24.96 -7.19 -0.32
N LEU A 75 -25.86 -6.34 -0.83
CA LEU A 75 -27.29 -6.67 -0.91
C LEU A 75 -27.55 -7.86 -1.83
N ARG A 76 -26.91 -7.94 -2.98
CA ARG A 76 -27.06 -9.07 -3.91
C ARG A 76 -26.66 -10.39 -3.27
N PHE A 77 -25.55 -10.41 -2.52
CA PHE A 77 -25.16 -11.57 -1.73
C PHE A 77 -26.26 -11.99 -0.75
N LEU A 78 -26.81 -11.05 0.01
CA LEU A 78 -27.83 -11.36 1.03
C LEU A 78 -29.17 -11.78 0.42
N GLN A 79 -29.49 -11.31 -0.78
CA GLN A 79 -30.77 -11.61 -1.46
C GLN A 79 -30.75 -12.99 -2.12
N GLN A 80 -29.66 -13.38 -2.76
CA GLN A 80 -29.52 -14.64 -3.48
C GLN A 80 -28.09 -15.19 -3.35
N PRO A 81 -27.73 -15.76 -2.18
CA PRO A 81 -26.34 -16.20 -1.93
C PRO A 81 -25.85 -17.26 -2.92
N ASP A 82 -26.67 -18.25 -3.30
CA ASP A 82 -26.27 -19.30 -4.24
C ASP A 82 -25.98 -18.69 -5.63
N ASP A 83 -26.86 -17.85 -6.16
CA ASP A 83 -26.63 -17.17 -7.44
C ASP A 83 -25.37 -16.29 -7.38
N PHE A 84 -25.20 -15.57 -6.26
CA PHE A 84 -24.02 -14.73 -6.05
C PHE A 84 -22.73 -15.56 -6.09
N PHE A 85 -22.63 -16.62 -5.30
CA PHE A 85 -21.40 -17.40 -5.18
C PHE A 85 -21.09 -18.20 -6.46
N PHE A 86 -22.09 -18.87 -7.05
CA PHE A 86 -21.85 -19.78 -8.18
C PHE A 86 -21.84 -19.09 -9.54
N ASN A 87 -22.54 -17.97 -9.70
CA ASN A 87 -22.67 -17.33 -11.00
C ASN A 87 -21.93 -15.99 -11.14
N HIS A 88 -21.66 -15.28 -10.04
CA HIS A 88 -21.13 -13.91 -10.08
C HIS A 88 -19.75 -13.74 -9.46
N LEU A 89 -19.50 -14.29 -8.29
CA LEU A 89 -18.29 -14.02 -7.50
C LEU A 89 -17.01 -14.28 -8.31
N GLN A 90 -16.81 -15.49 -8.79
CA GLN A 90 -15.57 -15.88 -9.48
C GLN A 90 -15.36 -15.08 -10.78
N LYS A 91 -16.42 -14.87 -11.56
CA LYS A 91 -16.34 -14.08 -12.79
C LYS A 91 -15.94 -12.64 -12.52
N ARG A 92 -16.52 -12.03 -11.48
CA ARG A 92 -16.25 -10.65 -11.13
C ARG A 92 -14.86 -10.46 -10.53
N ILE A 93 -14.40 -11.36 -9.67
CA ILE A 93 -13.03 -11.38 -9.16
C ILE A 93 -12.02 -11.53 -10.30
N LEU A 94 -12.25 -12.46 -11.24
CA LEU A 94 -11.40 -12.63 -12.41
C LEU A 94 -11.36 -11.36 -13.27
N HIS A 95 -12.48 -10.68 -13.44
CA HIS A 95 -12.53 -9.41 -14.16
C HIS A 95 -11.68 -8.33 -13.46
N SER A 96 -11.83 -8.17 -12.13
CA SER A 96 -11.00 -7.25 -11.32
C SER A 96 -9.51 -7.57 -11.45
N ARG A 97 -9.12 -8.86 -11.38
CA ARG A 97 -7.73 -9.30 -11.57
C ARG A 97 -7.17 -8.96 -12.95
N ASN A 98 -7.97 -9.14 -14.02
CA ASN A 98 -7.56 -8.77 -15.38
C ASN A 98 -7.32 -7.26 -15.55
N LEU A 99 -8.16 -6.44 -14.95
CA LEU A 99 -7.97 -4.98 -14.95
C LEU A 99 -6.70 -4.58 -14.20
N ILE A 100 -6.47 -5.16 -13.02
CA ILE A 100 -5.26 -4.92 -12.22
C ILE A 100 -4.02 -5.41 -12.97
N LYS A 101 -4.07 -6.61 -13.58
CA LYS A 101 -3.00 -7.14 -14.43
C LYS A 101 -2.55 -6.10 -15.47
N THR A 102 -3.51 -5.50 -16.17
CA THR A 102 -3.24 -4.48 -17.19
C THR A 102 -2.66 -3.21 -16.56
N LEU A 103 -3.21 -2.77 -15.42
CA LEU A 103 -2.78 -1.57 -14.72
C LEU A 103 -1.30 -1.64 -14.24
N ILE A 104 -0.83 -2.82 -13.82
CA ILE A 104 0.53 -3.02 -13.31
C ILE A 104 1.49 -3.60 -14.34
N ASN A 105 1.05 -3.79 -15.60
CA ASN A 105 1.82 -4.40 -16.69
C ASN A 105 2.32 -5.82 -16.38
N ALA A 106 1.50 -6.66 -15.71
CA ALA A 106 1.80 -8.08 -15.52
C ALA A 106 1.49 -8.89 -16.80
N ASP A 107 2.15 -10.04 -17.00
CA ASP A 107 1.98 -10.89 -18.19
C ASP A 107 0.71 -11.74 -18.12
N HIS A 108 0.50 -12.39 -16.98
CA HIS A 108 -0.55 -13.37 -16.79
C HIS A 108 -1.47 -12.98 -15.64
N VAL A 109 -2.77 -13.28 -15.78
CA VAL A 109 -3.75 -13.00 -14.71
C VAL A 109 -3.52 -13.88 -13.47
N GLU A 110 -2.91 -15.04 -13.67
CA GLU A 110 -2.51 -15.98 -12.62
C GLU A 110 -1.44 -15.39 -11.67
N GLU A 111 -0.69 -14.39 -12.13
CA GLU A 111 0.31 -13.67 -11.32
C GLU A 111 -0.33 -12.67 -10.34
N VAL A 112 -1.63 -12.39 -10.47
CA VAL A 112 -2.33 -11.38 -9.67
C VAL A 112 -3.33 -12.05 -8.75
N SER A 113 -3.09 -12.02 -7.45
CA SER A 113 -4.00 -12.46 -6.40
C SER A 113 -4.62 -11.26 -5.71
N LEU A 114 -5.92 -11.30 -5.38
CA LEU A 114 -6.56 -10.30 -4.53
C LEU A 114 -6.49 -10.75 -3.08
N VAL A 115 -5.98 -9.89 -2.24
CA VAL A 115 -5.84 -10.11 -0.79
C VAL A 115 -6.40 -8.91 -0.02
N ASP A 116 -6.60 -9.08 1.28
CA ASP A 116 -7.22 -8.02 2.07
C ASP A 116 -6.35 -6.76 2.18
N ASN A 117 -5.03 -6.94 2.33
CA ASN A 117 -4.08 -5.85 2.49
C ASN A 117 -2.64 -6.36 2.38
N ALA A 118 -1.68 -5.43 2.42
CA ALA A 118 -0.25 -5.75 2.36
C ALA A 118 0.22 -6.63 3.54
N THR A 119 -0.42 -6.55 4.70
CA THR A 119 -0.10 -7.42 5.85
C THR A 119 -0.42 -8.88 5.55
N THR A 120 -1.58 -9.16 4.93
CA THR A 120 -1.95 -10.51 4.47
C THR A 120 -0.96 -11.01 3.42
N ALA A 121 -0.59 -10.17 2.44
CA ALA A 121 0.40 -10.54 1.43
C ALA A 121 1.78 -10.84 2.03
N ALA A 122 2.25 -10.03 2.99
CA ALA A 122 3.50 -10.29 3.70
C ALA A 122 3.44 -11.62 4.48
N ALA A 123 2.29 -11.94 5.10
CA ALA A 123 2.09 -13.22 5.78
C ALA A 123 2.18 -14.41 4.80
N ILE A 124 1.59 -14.31 3.60
CA ILE A 124 1.67 -15.34 2.56
C ILE A 124 3.13 -15.60 2.18
N VAL A 125 3.88 -14.56 1.84
CA VAL A 125 5.29 -14.68 1.40
C VAL A 125 6.18 -15.18 2.54
N LEU A 126 6.03 -14.63 3.75
CA LEU A 126 6.89 -15.00 4.89
C LEU A 126 6.56 -16.37 5.46
N GLN A 127 5.31 -16.83 5.38
CA GLN A 127 4.94 -18.20 5.74
C GLN A 127 5.59 -19.22 4.79
N HIS A 128 5.62 -18.94 3.48
CA HIS A 128 6.35 -19.75 2.51
C HIS A 128 7.84 -19.87 2.87
N VAL A 129 8.48 -18.76 3.25
CA VAL A 129 9.86 -18.77 3.76
C VAL A 129 9.99 -19.65 5.02
N GLY A 130 9.04 -19.53 5.95
CA GLY A 130 9.00 -20.37 7.16
C GLY A 130 8.90 -21.87 6.84
N TRP A 131 8.07 -22.25 5.87
CA TRP A 131 7.98 -23.63 5.39
C TRP A 131 9.28 -24.10 4.74
N ALA A 132 9.95 -23.24 3.95
CA ALA A 132 11.24 -23.58 3.35
C ALA A 132 12.32 -23.93 4.41
N PHE A 133 12.29 -23.29 5.58
CA PHE A 133 13.13 -23.69 6.73
C PHE A 133 12.68 -25.03 7.32
N ALA A 134 11.39 -25.23 7.53
CA ALA A 134 10.84 -26.45 8.12
C ALA A 134 11.11 -27.70 7.26
N GLU A 135 11.09 -27.55 5.93
CA GLU A 135 11.35 -28.58 4.93
C GLU A 135 12.85 -28.78 4.65
N GLY A 136 13.74 -27.98 5.24
CA GLY A 136 15.17 -28.07 5.06
C GLY A 136 15.70 -27.49 3.73
N ARG A 137 14.85 -26.80 2.94
CA ARG A 137 15.27 -26.07 1.73
C ARG A 137 16.15 -24.88 2.11
N PHE A 138 15.84 -24.21 3.22
CA PHE A 138 16.67 -23.18 3.82
C PHE A 138 17.36 -23.72 5.07
N GLN A 139 18.59 -23.24 5.30
CA GLN A 139 19.41 -23.71 6.42
C GLN A 139 19.30 -22.76 7.61
N LYS A 140 19.43 -23.30 8.81
CA LYS A 140 19.51 -22.47 10.02
C LYS A 140 20.61 -21.41 9.89
N GLY A 141 20.27 -20.14 10.11
CA GLY A 141 21.18 -19.01 9.96
C GLY A 141 21.15 -18.34 8.59
N ASP A 142 20.50 -18.93 7.58
CA ASP A 142 20.18 -18.20 6.35
C ASP A 142 19.40 -16.93 6.69
N ALA A 143 19.53 -15.89 5.87
CA ALA A 143 19.06 -14.57 6.24
C ALA A 143 17.92 -14.05 5.34
N VAL A 144 17.09 -13.19 5.92
CA VAL A 144 16.29 -12.22 5.19
C VAL A 144 16.86 -10.82 5.42
N VAL A 145 16.77 -9.94 4.42
CA VAL A 145 17.15 -8.53 4.57
C VAL A 145 15.92 -7.65 4.52
N MET A 146 15.85 -6.62 5.36
CA MET A 146 14.78 -5.62 5.36
C MET A 146 15.34 -4.22 5.64
N LEU A 147 14.58 -3.20 5.24
CA LEU A 147 14.86 -1.82 5.66
C LEU A 147 14.47 -1.61 7.12
N HIS A 148 15.23 -0.78 7.86
CA HIS A 148 14.92 -0.51 9.27
C HIS A 148 13.54 0.14 9.46
N CYS A 149 13.06 0.88 8.45
CA CYS A 149 11.77 1.53 8.41
C CYS A 149 10.63 0.65 7.88
N ALA A 150 10.88 -0.64 7.58
CA ALA A 150 9.85 -1.59 7.17
C ALA A 150 8.64 -1.55 8.12
N PHE A 151 7.45 -1.72 7.56
CA PHE A 151 6.21 -1.61 8.34
C PHE A 151 6.17 -2.60 9.51
N GLN A 152 5.65 -2.17 10.66
CA GLN A 152 5.72 -2.96 11.90
C GLN A 152 5.10 -4.37 11.77
N ALA A 153 4.00 -4.52 11.02
CA ALA A 153 3.40 -5.83 10.80
C ALA A 153 4.34 -6.76 10.00
N VAL A 154 5.11 -6.23 9.04
CA VAL A 154 6.12 -7.00 8.30
C VAL A 154 7.24 -7.47 9.24
N LYS A 155 7.75 -6.57 10.10
CA LYS A 155 8.76 -6.93 11.13
C LYS A 155 8.27 -8.05 12.04
N LYS A 156 7.01 -7.95 12.51
CA LYS A 156 6.39 -9.00 13.35
C LYS A 156 6.17 -10.31 12.60
N SER A 157 5.81 -10.25 11.31
CA SER A 157 5.70 -11.44 10.47
C SER A 157 7.07 -12.12 10.25
N ILE A 158 8.15 -11.34 10.07
CA ILE A 158 9.52 -11.88 10.00
C ILE A 158 9.89 -12.57 11.32
N GLU A 159 9.59 -11.96 12.46
CA GLU A 159 9.82 -12.57 13.79
C GLU A 159 9.07 -13.91 13.91
N ALA A 160 7.78 -13.91 13.53
CA ALA A 160 6.91 -15.08 13.68
C ALA A 160 7.25 -16.24 12.73
N TYR A 161 7.60 -15.96 11.48
CA TYR A 161 7.77 -16.99 10.45
C TYR A 161 9.25 -17.31 10.15
N VAL A 162 10.15 -16.31 10.20
CA VAL A 162 11.55 -16.48 9.82
C VAL A 162 12.43 -16.73 11.05
N THR A 163 12.42 -15.79 12.00
CA THR A 163 13.30 -15.90 13.18
C THR A 163 12.97 -17.11 14.02
N ARG A 164 11.69 -17.39 14.22
CA ARG A 164 11.22 -18.59 14.96
C ARG A 164 11.62 -19.90 14.26
N ALA A 165 11.73 -19.90 12.93
CA ALA A 165 12.18 -21.07 12.15
C ALA A 165 13.72 -21.21 12.11
N GLY A 166 14.47 -20.31 12.73
CA GLY A 166 15.93 -20.35 12.82
C GLY A 166 16.64 -19.49 11.77
N GLY A 167 15.91 -18.69 10.98
CA GLY A 167 16.44 -17.69 10.09
C GLY A 167 17.00 -16.48 10.83
N SER A 168 17.86 -15.72 10.18
CA SER A 168 18.44 -14.48 10.68
C SER A 168 17.94 -13.25 9.91
N VAL A 169 18.06 -12.06 10.49
CA VAL A 169 17.58 -10.82 9.89
C VAL A 169 18.73 -9.85 9.72
N ILE A 170 18.87 -9.29 8.53
CA ILE A 170 19.81 -8.22 8.20
C ILE A 170 18.98 -6.94 8.10
N VAL A 171 19.25 -5.96 8.96
CA VAL A 171 18.56 -4.68 8.95
C VAL A 171 19.43 -3.64 8.26
N VAL A 172 18.92 -3.05 7.18
CA VAL A 172 19.58 -1.95 6.46
C VAL A 172 19.06 -0.63 7.03
N GLN A 173 19.98 0.16 7.57
CA GLN A 173 19.67 1.50 8.06
C GLN A 173 19.66 2.49 6.90
N LEU A 174 18.54 3.11 6.63
CA LEU A 174 18.47 4.24 5.70
C LEU A 174 18.75 5.54 6.44
N PRO A 175 19.39 6.51 5.79
CA PRO A 175 19.52 7.84 6.37
C PRO A 175 18.16 8.52 6.49
N PHE A 176 18.04 9.42 7.46
CA PHE A 176 16.91 10.34 7.54
C PHE A 176 17.37 11.60 8.30
N PRO A 177 17.12 12.81 7.77
CA PRO A 177 16.53 13.10 6.46
C PRO A 177 17.30 12.45 5.30
N VAL A 178 16.58 12.11 4.21
CA VAL A 178 17.14 11.50 3.00
C VAL A 178 17.60 12.60 2.06
N SER A 179 18.81 12.47 1.48
CA SER A 179 19.36 13.48 0.57
C SER A 179 19.27 13.06 -0.90
N SER A 180 19.36 11.76 -1.20
CA SER A 180 19.29 11.27 -2.59
C SER A 180 19.06 9.76 -2.69
N ASN A 181 18.76 9.29 -3.91
CA ASN A 181 18.69 7.85 -4.22
C ASN A 181 20.04 7.15 -4.08
N GLU A 182 21.13 7.82 -4.43
CA GLU A 182 22.49 7.27 -4.34
C GLU A 182 22.87 6.94 -2.89
N GLU A 183 22.43 7.76 -1.94
CA GLU A 183 22.62 7.51 -0.53
C GLU A 183 21.89 6.24 -0.07
N ILE A 184 20.63 6.08 -0.49
CA ILE A 184 19.84 4.85 -0.22
C ILE A 184 20.55 3.62 -0.80
N VAL A 185 20.98 3.70 -2.05
CA VAL A 185 21.69 2.62 -2.76
C VAL A 185 22.98 2.24 -2.05
N ALA A 186 23.77 3.23 -1.63
CA ALA A 186 25.03 3.00 -0.92
C ALA A 186 24.80 2.29 0.42
N GLU A 187 23.80 2.72 1.20
CA GLU A 187 23.45 2.05 2.46
C GLU A 187 22.93 0.63 2.25
N PHE A 188 22.13 0.41 1.20
CA PHE A 188 21.63 -0.91 0.89
C PHE A 188 22.77 -1.88 0.52
N ARG A 189 23.72 -1.47 -0.33
CA ARG A 189 24.93 -2.27 -0.65
C ARG A 189 25.75 -2.57 0.60
N ARG A 190 25.98 -1.57 1.47
CA ARG A 190 26.70 -1.76 2.75
C ARG A 190 25.98 -2.79 3.65
N GLY A 191 24.65 -2.72 3.71
CA GLY A 191 23.84 -3.66 4.48
C GLY A 191 23.97 -5.10 3.98
N LEU A 192 23.88 -5.31 2.66
CA LEU A 192 24.07 -6.63 2.05
C LEU A 192 25.48 -7.18 2.29
N ALA A 193 26.51 -6.36 2.12
CA ALA A 193 27.91 -6.77 2.35
C ALA A 193 28.14 -7.21 3.81
N ARG A 194 27.63 -6.44 4.79
CA ARG A 194 27.69 -6.85 6.22
C ARG A 194 26.94 -8.16 6.46
N GLY A 195 25.79 -8.34 5.83
CA GLY A 195 24.98 -9.53 5.98
C GLY A 195 25.66 -10.81 5.48
N LYS A 196 26.46 -10.70 4.42
CA LYS A 196 27.21 -11.81 3.80
C LYS A 196 28.54 -12.12 4.47
N ALA A 197 29.06 -11.25 5.32
CA ALA A 197 30.42 -11.36 5.90
C ALA A 197 30.70 -12.71 6.59
N ASN A 198 29.66 -13.46 6.99
CA ASN A 198 29.76 -14.77 7.64
C ASN A 198 29.37 -15.93 6.71
N GLY A 199 29.40 -15.75 5.38
CA GLY A 199 29.03 -16.79 4.41
C GLY A 199 27.53 -17.14 4.38
N ARG A 200 26.67 -16.32 4.98
CA ARG A 200 25.21 -16.53 5.00
C ARG A 200 24.62 -16.35 3.62
N LYS A 201 23.63 -17.18 3.29
CA LYS A 201 22.81 -16.98 2.10
C LYS A 201 21.65 -16.06 2.45
N ILE A 202 21.38 -15.08 1.60
CA ILE A 202 20.22 -14.19 1.73
C ILE A 202 19.10 -14.79 0.88
N ARG A 203 18.03 -15.26 1.54
CA ARG A 203 16.93 -15.98 0.89
C ARG A 203 15.83 -15.05 0.40
N LEU A 204 15.61 -13.95 1.11
CA LEU A 204 14.61 -12.98 0.74
C LEU A 204 15.08 -11.56 1.07
N ALA A 205 14.93 -10.62 0.12
CA ALA A 205 15.00 -9.20 0.39
C ALA A 205 13.56 -8.64 0.47
N ILE A 206 13.29 -7.86 1.50
CA ILE A 206 12.02 -7.15 1.70
C ILE A 206 12.32 -5.66 1.59
N ILE A 207 11.78 -5.02 0.55
CA ILE A 207 12.08 -3.64 0.17
C ILE A 207 10.78 -2.86 0.07
N ASP A 208 10.65 -1.77 0.82
CA ASP A 208 9.51 -0.86 0.65
C ASP A 208 9.66 -0.08 -0.67
N HIS A 209 8.60 0.06 -1.47
CA HIS A 209 8.61 0.95 -2.63
C HIS A 209 8.40 2.40 -2.22
N ILE A 210 7.48 2.62 -1.30
CA ILE A 210 7.28 3.89 -0.60
C ILE A 210 7.22 3.56 0.89
N THR A 211 8.14 4.08 1.65
CA THR A 211 8.17 3.86 3.09
C THR A 211 6.97 4.55 3.75
N SER A 212 6.38 3.91 4.76
CA SER A 212 5.29 4.52 5.53
C SER A 212 5.78 5.72 6.34
N MET A 213 6.90 5.55 7.00
CA MET A 213 7.73 6.55 7.67
C MET A 213 9.17 6.17 7.35
N PRO A 214 9.90 7.04 6.69
CA PRO A 214 9.77 8.49 6.48
C PRO A 214 9.04 8.97 5.20
N ALA A 215 8.14 8.22 4.58
CA ALA A 215 7.32 8.64 3.44
C ALA A 215 8.14 9.00 2.17
N VAL A 216 9.13 8.18 1.84
CA VAL A 216 10.09 8.39 0.75
C VAL A 216 9.90 7.33 -0.32
N VAL A 217 9.98 7.74 -1.59
CA VAL A 217 10.06 6.81 -2.73
C VAL A 217 11.45 6.18 -2.76
N ILE A 218 11.49 4.87 -2.72
CA ILE A 218 12.73 4.07 -2.76
C ILE A 218 13.00 3.65 -4.22
N PRO A 219 14.25 3.69 -4.70
CA PRO A 219 14.63 3.29 -6.06
C PRO A 219 14.60 1.76 -6.21
N VAL A 220 13.39 1.16 -6.08
CA VAL A 220 13.22 -0.31 -5.97
C VAL A 220 13.77 -1.07 -7.16
N ARG A 221 13.68 -0.52 -8.39
CA ARG A 221 14.24 -1.14 -9.59
C ARG A 221 15.75 -1.36 -9.45
N GLU A 222 16.46 -0.36 -8.93
CA GLU A 222 17.90 -0.44 -8.71
C GLU A 222 18.23 -1.38 -7.57
N LEU A 223 17.47 -1.32 -6.45
CA LEU A 223 17.71 -2.23 -5.31
C LEU A 223 17.42 -3.69 -5.67
N VAL A 224 16.40 -3.97 -6.48
CA VAL A 224 16.12 -5.33 -7.01
C VAL A 224 17.29 -5.80 -7.88
N LYS A 225 17.81 -4.96 -8.78
CA LYS A 225 19.00 -5.28 -9.59
C LYS A 225 20.19 -5.62 -8.71
N ILE A 226 20.47 -4.83 -7.68
CA ILE A 226 21.53 -5.08 -6.69
C ILE A 226 21.30 -6.43 -6.00
N CYS A 227 20.09 -6.75 -5.60
CA CYS A 227 19.77 -8.05 -5.01
C CYS A 227 20.13 -9.21 -5.93
N ARG A 228 19.83 -9.10 -7.24
CA ARG A 228 20.21 -10.12 -8.24
C ARG A 228 21.73 -10.23 -8.39
N GLU A 229 22.43 -9.10 -8.55
CA GLU A 229 23.90 -9.04 -8.62
C GLU A 229 24.57 -9.69 -7.41
N GLU A 230 23.99 -9.50 -6.24
CA GLU A 230 24.48 -9.99 -4.96
C GLU A 230 24.00 -11.42 -4.62
N GLY A 231 23.25 -12.08 -5.51
CA GLY A 231 22.78 -13.45 -5.34
C GLY A 231 21.75 -13.63 -4.24
N VAL A 232 20.95 -12.62 -3.97
CA VAL A 232 19.71 -12.75 -3.17
C VAL A 232 18.72 -13.61 -3.93
N GLU A 233 18.16 -14.63 -3.28
CA GLU A 233 17.36 -15.64 -3.96
C GLU A 233 16.00 -15.11 -4.43
N GLN A 234 15.31 -14.36 -3.57
CA GLN A 234 13.99 -13.78 -3.86
C GLN A 234 13.91 -12.33 -3.38
N VAL A 235 13.05 -11.54 -4.04
CA VAL A 235 12.77 -10.16 -3.65
C VAL A 235 11.28 -9.94 -3.52
N PHE A 236 10.85 -9.49 -2.35
CA PHE A 236 9.50 -9.03 -2.04
C PHE A 236 9.49 -7.51 -1.90
N VAL A 237 8.72 -6.85 -2.74
CA VAL A 237 8.53 -5.39 -2.66
C VAL A 237 7.21 -5.11 -1.93
N ASP A 238 7.33 -4.55 -0.72
CA ASP A 238 6.19 -3.97 -0.01
C ASP A 238 5.90 -2.59 -0.59
N ALA A 239 4.93 -2.54 -1.46
CA ALA A 239 4.50 -1.34 -2.15
C ALA A 239 3.11 -0.87 -1.67
N ALA A 240 2.84 -1.04 -0.36
CA ALA A 240 1.55 -0.72 0.24
C ALA A 240 1.05 0.69 -0.10
N HIS A 241 1.93 1.63 -0.41
CA HIS A 241 1.63 3.01 -0.76
C HIS A 241 1.80 3.35 -2.25
N ALA A 242 2.16 2.38 -3.11
CA ALA A 242 2.64 2.70 -4.47
C ALA A 242 1.51 2.91 -5.49
N ILE A 243 0.57 1.96 -5.61
CA ILE A 243 -0.50 2.05 -6.61
C ILE A 243 -1.35 3.30 -6.37
N GLY A 244 -1.50 4.15 -7.39
CA GLY A 244 -2.19 5.43 -7.27
C GLY A 244 -1.33 6.59 -6.75
N SER A 245 -0.09 6.34 -6.27
CA SER A 245 0.84 7.36 -5.78
C SER A 245 2.10 7.48 -6.65
N VAL A 246 2.59 6.37 -7.21
CA VAL A 246 3.67 6.34 -8.21
C VAL A 246 3.31 5.42 -9.37
N HIS A 247 4.09 5.49 -10.46
CA HIS A 247 3.94 4.55 -11.56
C HIS A 247 4.37 3.14 -11.12
N VAL A 248 3.54 2.14 -11.41
CA VAL A 248 3.83 0.74 -11.10
C VAL A 248 3.94 -0.08 -12.40
N ASN A 249 5.13 -0.61 -12.67
CA ASN A 249 5.38 -1.55 -13.74
C ASN A 249 6.18 -2.73 -13.17
N VAL A 250 5.49 -3.83 -12.87
CA VAL A 250 6.11 -4.97 -12.18
C VAL A 250 7.18 -5.66 -13.01
N LYS A 251 7.09 -5.62 -14.35
CA LYS A 251 8.12 -6.17 -15.25
C LYS A 251 9.42 -5.39 -15.16
N GLU A 252 9.34 -4.06 -15.15
CA GLU A 252 10.52 -3.21 -15.03
C GLU A 252 11.16 -3.28 -13.64
N ILE A 253 10.34 -3.44 -12.60
CA ILE A 253 10.82 -3.62 -11.24
C ILE A 253 11.55 -4.95 -11.10
N GLY A 254 11.04 -6.04 -11.68
CA GLY A 254 11.70 -7.34 -11.73
C GLY A 254 11.77 -8.08 -10.38
N ALA A 255 10.90 -7.74 -9.43
CA ALA A 255 10.76 -8.45 -8.16
C ALA A 255 9.98 -9.76 -8.32
N ASP A 256 10.23 -10.75 -7.44
CA ASP A 256 9.47 -12.01 -7.42
C ASP A 256 8.06 -11.79 -6.89
N PHE A 257 7.93 -10.92 -5.87
CA PHE A 257 6.66 -10.58 -5.24
C PHE A 257 6.52 -9.07 -5.10
N TYR A 258 5.32 -8.58 -5.37
CA TYR A 258 5.00 -7.17 -5.25
C TYR A 258 3.58 -6.98 -4.72
N VAL A 259 3.40 -6.27 -3.61
CA VAL A 259 2.07 -6.00 -3.03
C VAL A 259 1.76 -4.52 -3.04
N SER A 260 0.53 -4.13 -3.36
CA SER A 260 0.08 -2.77 -3.13
C SER A 260 -1.37 -2.70 -2.66
N ASN A 261 -1.63 -1.77 -1.72
CA ASN A 261 -2.97 -1.53 -1.18
C ASN A 261 -3.79 -0.66 -2.13
N LEU A 262 -4.84 -1.20 -2.71
CA LEU A 262 -5.77 -0.46 -3.56
C LEU A 262 -6.66 0.51 -2.75
N HIS A 263 -6.90 0.21 -1.47
CA HIS A 263 -7.72 1.06 -0.61
C HIS A 263 -7.02 2.34 -0.12
N LYS A 264 -5.67 2.48 -0.25
CA LYS A 264 -4.97 3.68 0.20
C LYS A 264 -5.02 4.82 -0.82
N TRP A 265 -4.54 4.58 -2.04
CA TRP A 265 -4.35 5.63 -3.05
C TRP A 265 -5.16 5.39 -4.31
N PHE A 266 -5.86 4.26 -4.42
CA PHE A 266 -6.65 3.87 -5.58
C PHE A 266 -8.16 3.82 -5.28
N PHE A 267 -8.65 4.54 -4.27
CA PHE A 267 -10.05 4.77 -3.94
C PHE A 267 -10.92 3.53 -3.67
N CYS A 268 -10.32 2.36 -3.53
CA CYS A 268 -11.08 1.16 -3.18
C CYS A 268 -11.58 1.21 -1.74
N PRO A 269 -12.68 0.51 -1.42
CA PRO A 269 -13.06 0.26 -0.04
C PRO A 269 -11.94 -0.46 0.73
N PRO A 270 -11.91 -0.38 2.07
CA PRO A 270 -11.01 -1.18 2.89
C PRO A 270 -11.03 -2.68 2.54
N SER A 271 -9.96 -3.36 2.88
CA SER A 271 -9.76 -4.80 2.61
C SER A 271 -9.65 -5.16 1.14
N LEU A 272 -8.92 -4.33 0.37
CA LEU A 272 -8.50 -4.68 -0.99
C LEU A 272 -7.06 -4.28 -1.27
N ALA A 273 -6.24 -5.26 -1.62
CA ALA A 273 -4.90 -5.16 -2.16
C ALA A 273 -4.70 -6.21 -3.25
N PHE A 274 -3.68 -6.05 -4.06
CA PHE A 274 -3.21 -7.14 -4.92
C PHE A 274 -1.83 -7.61 -4.45
N LEU A 275 -1.58 -8.92 -4.61
CA LEU A 275 -0.26 -9.53 -4.54
C LEU A 275 0.08 -10.06 -5.93
N TYR A 276 1.12 -9.48 -6.53
CA TYR A 276 1.74 -9.98 -7.74
C TYR A 276 2.81 -11.01 -7.36
N CYS A 277 2.75 -12.16 -8.00
CA CYS A 277 3.76 -13.22 -7.89
C CYS A 277 4.23 -13.57 -9.29
N GLN A 278 5.49 -13.27 -9.60
CA GLN A 278 6.07 -13.61 -10.90
C GLN A 278 5.94 -15.11 -11.15
N LYS A 279 5.49 -15.49 -12.35
CA LYS A 279 5.32 -16.90 -12.73
C LYS A 279 6.69 -17.59 -12.75
N SER A 280 6.94 -18.39 -11.75
CA SER A 280 8.17 -19.18 -11.57
C SER A 280 7.80 -20.50 -10.91
N THR A 281 8.76 -21.41 -10.80
CA THR A 281 8.59 -22.68 -10.05
C THR A 281 8.17 -22.43 -8.59
N THR A 282 8.66 -21.35 -7.98
CA THR A 282 8.38 -21.00 -6.58
C THR A 282 6.96 -20.42 -6.40
N SER A 283 6.37 -19.80 -7.43
CA SER A 283 5.01 -19.25 -7.33
C SER A 283 3.94 -20.33 -7.12
N SER A 284 4.20 -21.55 -7.53
CA SER A 284 3.31 -22.71 -7.30
C SER A 284 3.30 -23.23 -5.86
N GLU A 285 4.26 -22.80 -5.04
CA GLU A 285 4.41 -23.22 -3.64
C GLU A 285 3.87 -22.18 -2.64
N LEU A 286 3.35 -21.05 -3.15
CA LEU A 286 2.71 -20.04 -2.33
C LEU A 286 1.25 -20.39 -2.08
N HIS A 287 0.87 -20.44 -0.81
CA HIS A 287 -0.49 -20.74 -0.39
C HIS A 287 -1.05 -19.66 0.51
N HIS A 288 -2.38 -19.47 0.45
CA HIS A 288 -3.07 -18.58 1.36
C HIS A 288 -3.03 -19.18 2.80
N PRO A 289 -2.76 -18.38 3.86
CA PRO A 289 -2.71 -18.87 5.23
C PRO A 289 -4.02 -19.52 5.70
N VAL A 290 -5.15 -19.06 5.17
CA VAL A 290 -6.45 -19.69 5.39
C VAL A 290 -6.66 -20.75 4.32
N VAL A 291 -6.49 -22.01 4.69
CA VAL A 291 -6.72 -23.15 3.80
C VAL A 291 -8.23 -23.33 3.55
N SER A 292 -8.61 -23.39 2.27
CA SER A 292 -9.99 -23.46 1.81
C SER A 292 -10.13 -24.53 0.71
N HIS A 293 -11.31 -24.63 0.09
CA HIS A 293 -11.63 -25.64 -0.94
C HIS A 293 -10.66 -25.61 -2.13
N GLU A 294 -10.11 -24.45 -2.44
CA GLU A 294 -9.24 -24.24 -3.61
C GLU A 294 -7.74 -24.48 -3.31
N TYR A 295 -7.40 -25.01 -2.13
CA TYR A 295 -6.01 -25.30 -1.78
C TYR A 295 -5.33 -26.21 -2.83
N GLY A 296 -4.16 -25.78 -3.32
CA GLY A 296 -3.40 -26.46 -4.35
C GLY A 296 -3.74 -26.03 -5.79
N ASN A 297 -4.73 -25.17 -6.01
CA ASN A 297 -5.11 -24.66 -7.34
C ASN A 297 -4.38 -23.33 -7.69
N GLY A 298 -3.37 -22.96 -6.89
CA GLY A 298 -2.58 -21.74 -7.04
C GLY A 298 -3.15 -20.55 -6.28
N LEU A 299 -2.26 -19.72 -5.77
CA LEU A 299 -2.57 -18.63 -4.83
C LEU A 299 -3.71 -17.71 -5.33
N ALA A 300 -3.74 -17.41 -6.62
CA ALA A 300 -4.75 -16.52 -7.20
C ALA A 300 -6.18 -17.09 -7.15
N ILE A 301 -6.32 -18.42 -7.16
CA ILE A 301 -7.60 -19.11 -7.00
C ILE A 301 -7.90 -19.33 -5.52
N GLU A 302 -6.90 -19.76 -4.74
CA GLU A 302 -7.04 -19.92 -3.30
C GLU A 302 -7.51 -18.63 -2.61
N SER A 303 -6.95 -17.47 -3.01
CA SER A 303 -7.32 -16.16 -2.47
C SER A 303 -8.71 -15.69 -2.89
N ALA A 304 -9.26 -16.22 -3.98
CA ALA A 304 -10.57 -15.83 -4.49
C ALA A 304 -11.73 -16.43 -3.67
N TRP A 305 -11.48 -17.50 -2.93
CA TRP A 305 -12.46 -18.08 -2.01
C TRP A 305 -11.80 -18.64 -0.74
N ILE A 306 -11.83 -17.88 0.33
CA ILE A 306 -11.30 -18.25 1.64
C ILE A 306 -12.40 -18.42 2.71
N GLY A 307 -13.56 -18.95 2.31
CA GLY A 307 -14.73 -19.10 3.14
C GLY A 307 -15.81 -18.05 2.88
N THR A 308 -16.96 -18.20 3.53
CA THR A 308 -18.07 -17.23 3.42
C THR A 308 -17.72 -15.93 4.13
N ARG A 309 -17.56 -14.86 3.36
CA ARG A 309 -17.20 -13.53 3.84
C ARG A 309 -17.72 -12.45 2.89
N ASP A 310 -17.54 -11.20 3.23
CA ASP A 310 -17.82 -10.08 2.33
C ASP A 310 -16.70 -9.95 1.28
N TYR A 311 -17.03 -10.23 0.03
CA TYR A 311 -16.14 -10.08 -1.13
C TYR A 311 -16.40 -8.78 -1.90
N SER A 312 -17.32 -7.95 -1.46
CA SER A 312 -17.77 -6.78 -2.21
C SER A 312 -16.65 -5.79 -2.53
N SER A 313 -15.65 -5.63 -1.65
CA SER A 313 -14.47 -4.80 -1.90
C SER A 313 -13.66 -5.26 -3.11
N GLN A 314 -13.58 -6.57 -3.36
CA GLN A 314 -12.86 -7.15 -4.51
C GLN A 314 -13.66 -7.02 -5.81
N MET A 315 -14.99 -6.93 -5.70
CA MET A 315 -15.91 -6.90 -6.84
C MET A 315 -16.12 -5.51 -7.42
N VAL A 316 -15.88 -4.43 -6.64
CA VAL A 316 -16.10 -3.04 -7.08
C VAL A 316 -14.92 -2.42 -7.80
N PHE A 317 -13.81 -3.13 -8.02
CA PHE A 317 -12.64 -2.58 -8.68
C PHE A 317 -12.92 -2.00 -10.09
N PRO A 318 -13.77 -2.61 -10.94
CA PRO A 318 -14.14 -2.00 -12.22
C PRO A 318 -14.78 -0.62 -12.05
N GLU A 319 -15.69 -0.45 -11.12
CA GLU A 319 -16.34 0.85 -10.83
C GLU A 319 -15.32 1.88 -10.30
N VAL A 320 -14.33 1.42 -9.53
CA VAL A 320 -13.21 2.28 -9.08
C VAL A 320 -12.38 2.76 -10.25
N LEU A 321 -12.07 1.87 -11.21
CA LEU A 321 -11.34 2.24 -12.40
C LEU A 321 -12.13 3.24 -13.27
N ASP A 322 -13.44 3.05 -13.40
CA ASP A 322 -14.33 4.00 -14.08
C ASP A 322 -14.30 5.37 -13.38
N PHE A 323 -14.34 5.41 -12.04
CA PHE A 323 -14.22 6.66 -11.27
C PHE A 323 -12.88 7.36 -11.56
N VAL A 324 -11.75 6.63 -11.51
CA VAL A 324 -10.42 7.17 -11.80
C VAL A 324 -10.33 7.72 -13.23
N ASN A 325 -10.94 7.04 -14.20
CA ASN A 325 -10.95 7.47 -15.61
C ASN A 325 -11.80 8.72 -15.86
N ARG A 326 -12.57 9.22 -14.89
CA ARG A 326 -13.26 10.52 -14.98
C ARG A 326 -12.31 11.71 -14.79
N PHE A 327 -11.09 11.50 -14.30
CA PHE A 327 -10.10 12.55 -14.12
C PHE A 327 -9.30 12.75 -15.40
N GLU A 328 -8.92 14.01 -15.68
CA GLU A 328 -8.01 14.32 -16.79
C GLU A 328 -6.67 13.59 -16.58
N GLY A 329 -6.22 12.82 -17.57
CA GLY A 329 -5.05 11.97 -17.46
C GLY A 329 -5.24 10.73 -16.58
N GLY A 330 -6.46 10.44 -16.09
CA GLY A 330 -6.75 9.28 -15.26
C GLY A 330 -5.89 9.23 -14.01
N ILE A 331 -5.35 8.05 -13.69
CA ILE A 331 -4.49 7.89 -12.50
C ILE A 331 -3.20 8.71 -12.56
N ASP A 332 -2.66 8.96 -13.74
CA ASP A 332 -1.43 9.77 -13.90
C ASP A 332 -1.70 11.23 -13.57
N GLY A 333 -2.86 11.76 -13.99
CA GLY A 333 -3.31 13.09 -13.62
C GLY A 333 -3.52 13.23 -12.11
N ILE A 334 -4.14 12.23 -11.47
CA ILE A 334 -4.33 12.20 -10.02
C ILE A 334 -2.98 12.16 -9.29
N ARG A 335 -2.04 11.32 -9.73
CA ARG A 335 -0.69 11.23 -9.13
C ARG A 335 0.04 12.57 -9.19
N LYS A 336 0.04 13.19 -10.37
CA LYS A 336 0.68 14.49 -10.56
C LYS A 336 0.06 15.55 -9.64
N ARG A 337 -1.27 15.65 -9.61
CA ARG A 337 -2.00 16.59 -8.74
C ARG A 337 -1.62 16.37 -7.27
N ASN A 338 -1.62 15.11 -6.80
CA ASN A 338 -1.33 14.81 -5.41
C ASN A 338 0.13 15.10 -5.04
N HIS A 339 1.08 14.78 -5.93
CA HIS A 339 2.50 15.09 -5.75
C HIS A 339 2.76 16.59 -5.70
N ASP A 340 2.31 17.34 -6.71
CA ASP A 340 2.52 18.78 -6.79
C ASP A 340 1.97 19.48 -5.53
N ALA A 341 0.74 19.12 -5.14
CA ALA A 341 0.09 19.73 -3.98
C ALA A 341 0.78 19.37 -2.65
N VAL A 342 1.19 18.11 -2.45
CA VAL A 342 1.84 17.74 -1.17
C VAL A 342 3.21 18.39 -1.01
N VAL A 343 3.94 18.58 -2.12
CA VAL A 343 5.23 19.29 -2.13
C VAL A 343 5.02 20.77 -1.82
N GLU A 344 4.12 21.44 -2.53
CA GLU A 344 3.80 22.85 -2.30
C GLU A 344 3.35 23.12 -0.86
N MET A 345 2.44 22.28 -0.34
CA MET A 345 1.97 22.42 1.04
C MET A 345 3.07 22.09 2.05
N GLY A 346 3.91 21.11 1.77
CA GLY A 346 5.07 20.77 2.61
C GLY A 346 6.08 21.93 2.71
N GLU A 347 6.40 22.56 1.60
CA GLU A 347 7.30 23.73 1.54
C GLU A 347 6.69 24.94 2.26
N MET A 348 5.40 25.18 2.10
CA MET A 348 4.68 26.22 2.82
C MET A 348 4.75 26.03 4.34
N LEU A 349 4.51 24.80 4.82
CA LEU A 349 4.59 24.46 6.23
C LEU A 349 6.02 24.58 6.76
N ALA A 350 6.99 24.03 6.05
CA ALA A 350 8.42 24.12 6.42
C ALA A 350 8.90 25.56 6.55
N LYS A 351 8.52 26.42 5.60
CA LYS A 351 8.80 27.85 5.64
C LYS A 351 8.14 28.55 6.84
N ALA A 352 6.88 28.21 7.13
CA ALA A 352 6.13 28.81 8.24
C ALA A 352 6.72 28.46 9.61
N TRP A 353 7.38 27.30 9.74
CA TRP A 353 7.96 26.79 10.97
C TRP A 353 9.49 26.95 11.07
N GLY A 354 10.15 27.47 10.02
CA GLY A 354 11.62 27.57 9.98
C GLY A 354 12.33 26.22 9.92
N THR A 355 11.66 25.19 9.38
CA THR A 355 12.17 23.81 9.31
C THR A 355 12.37 23.37 7.85
N ARG A 356 12.45 22.06 7.57
CA ARG A 356 12.70 21.51 6.22
C ARG A 356 11.85 20.26 5.97
N LEU A 357 11.76 19.87 4.70
CA LEU A 357 11.27 18.56 4.28
C LEU A 357 12.27 17.45 4.70
N GLY A 358 11.75 16.27 4.98
CA GLY A 358 12.55 15.09 5.32
C GLY A 358 13.20 14.39 4.12
N ALA A 359 12.86 14.80 2.91
CA ALA A 359 13.43 14.30 1.66
C ALA A 359 13.29 15.36 0.55
N PRO A 360 14.06 15.27 -0.55
CA PRO A 360 13.89 16.10 -1.73
C PRO A 360 12.46 15.98 -2.31
N PRO A 361 11.92 17.04 -2.94
CA PRO A 361 10.57 17.05 -3.52
C PRO A 361 10.29 15.87 -4.47
N ASP A 362 11.23 15.52 -5.33
CA ASP A 362 11.11 14.41 -6.30
C ASP A 362 11.07 13.02 -5.67
N MET A 363 11.49 12.89 -4.41
CA MET A 363 11.38 11.68 -3.61
C MET A 363 10.11 11.64 -2.75
N CYS A 364 9.31 12.70 -2.71
CA CYS A 364 8.02 12.74 -2.02
C CYS A 364 6.94 12.16 -2.95
N PRO A 365 6.23 11.08 -2.57
CA PRO A 365 5.12 10.58 -3.41
C PRO A 365 3.87 11.49 -3.28
N SER A 366 2.76 10.98 -2.80
CA SER A 366 1.59 11.78 -2.35
C SER A 366 1.63 12.07 -0.85
N MET A 367 2.80 11.93 -0.24
CA MET A 367 3.10 12.18 1.18
C MET A 367 4.43 12.91 1.31
N ALA A 368 4.56 13.73 2.35
CA ALA A 368 5.83 14.38 2.70
C ALA A 368 6.00 14.42 4.22
N MET A 369 7.25 14.37 4.67
CA MET A 369 7.62 14.58 6.06
C MET A 369 8.12 16.01 6.23
N ILE A 370 7.60 16.73 7.22
CA ILE A 370 8.01 18.09 7.54
C ILE A 370 8.47 18.16 8.98
N GLY A 371 9.66 18.72 9.24
CA GLY A 371 10.15 18.96 10.57
C GLY A 371 9.20 19.86 11.37
N LEU A 372 8.89 19.50 12.60
CA LEU A 372 8.18 20.34 13.55
C LEU A 372 9.17 21.23 14.30
N PRO A 373 8.76 22.44 14.76
CA PRO A 373 9.62 23.29 15.58
C PRO A 373 10.21 22.51 16.77
N ALA A 374 11.54 22.58 16.95
CA ALA A 374 12.25 21.90 18.03
C ALA A 374 11.74 22.33 19.41
N SER A 375 11.23 23.56 19.54
CA SER A 375 10.62 24.09 20.79
C SER A 375 9.43 23.28 21.29
N LEU A 376 8.75 22.49 20.43
CA LEU A 376 7.64 21.61 20.83
C LEU A 376 8.14 20.40 21.65
N GLY A 377 9.42 20.04 21.56
CA GLY A 377 10.03 19.01 22.37
C GLY A 377 9.47 17.59 22.12
N VAL A 378 9.30 17.18 20.85
CA VAL A 378 8.95 15.80 20.50
C VAL A 378 10.22 14.96 20.62
N LEU A 379 10.45 14.34 21.77
CA LEU A 379 11.70 13.65 22.11
C LEU A 379 11.57 12.14 22.22
N THR A 380 10.35 11.61 22.12
CA THR A 380 10.04 10.19 22.21
C THR A 380 8.91 9.79 21.23
N ALA A 381 8.73 8.49 21.03
CA ALA A 381 7.60 7.95 20.27
C ALA A 381 6.25 8.26 20.98
N ASP A 382 6.24 8.31 22.31
CA ASP A 382 5.05 8.64 23.10
C ASP A 382 4.69 10.12 22.93
N ASP A 383 5.68 11.03 22.92
CA ASP A 383 5.45 12.45 22.57
C ASP A 383 4.80 12.60 21.21
N ALA A 384 5.30 11.86 20.21
CA ALA A 384 4.74 11.90 18.87
C ALA A 384 3.29 11.40 18.84
N SER A 385 2.98 10.33 19.57
CA SER A 385 1.62 9.78 19.69
C SER A 385 0.67 10.76 20.39
N ASN A 386 1.11 11.38 21.49
CA ASN A 386 0.34 12.34 22.26
C ASN A 386 0.11 13.64 21.47
N MET A 387 1.12 14.13 20.75
CA MET A 387 1.00 15.29 19.85
C MET A 387 -0.03 15.03 18.74
N ARG A 388 -0.02 13.85 18.13
CA ARG A 388 -1.02 13.43 17.14
C ARG A 388 -2.44 13.48 17.73
N THR A 389 -2.61 12.99 18.95
CA THR A 389 -3.89 13.01 19.67
C THR A 389 -4.34 14.44 19.96
N LEU A 390 -3.43 15.29 20.46
CA LEU A 390 -3.70 16.70 20.71
C LEU A 390 -4.15 17.45 19.45
N LEU A 391 -3.46 17.25 18.32
CA LEU A 391 -3.79 17.89 17.05
C LEU A 391 -5.19 17.48 16.56
N ARG A 392 -5.54 16.20 16.70
CA ARG A 392 -6.88 15.72 16.34
C ARG A 392 -7.96 16.29 17.26
N ASP A 393 -7.77 16.19 18.57
CA ASP A 393 -8.84 16.43 19.53
C ASP A 393 -9.03 17.94 19.78
N ARG A 394 -7.94 18.72 19.83
CA ARG A 394 -8.03 20.16 20.06
C ARG A 394 -8.23 20.98 18.80
N PHE A 395 -7.58 20.57 17.71
CA PHE A 395 -7.54 21.37 16.48
C PHE A 395 -8.28 20.74 15.30
N GLY A 396 -8.79 19.53 15.43
CA GLY A 396 -9.46 18.82 14.33
C GLY A 396 -8.55 18.57 13.14
N VAL A 397 -7.28 18.18 13.37
CA VAL A 397 -6.31 17.86 12.33
C VAL A 397 -5.86 16.41 12.46
N GLU A 398 -6.16 15.58 11.47
CA GLU A 398 -5.67 14.20 11.38
C GLU A 398 -4.34 14.16 10.62
N VAL A 399 -3.24 14.10 11.35
CA VAL A 399 -1.88 14.02 10.82
C VAL A 399 -1.03 13.08 11.69
N PRO A 400 -0.28 12.12 11.12
CA PRO A 400 0.68 11.33 11.87
C PRO A 400 1.89 12.17 12.26
N ILE A 401 2.33 12.04 13.51
CA ILE A 401 3.57 12.61 14.01
C ILE A 401 4.57 11.48 14.20
N HIS A 402 5.81 11.72 13.86
CA HIS A 402 6.91 10.78 13.94
C HIS A 402 8.05 11.37 14.77
N TYR A 403 8.61 10.56 15.65
CA TYR A 403 9.85 10.86 16.35
C TYR A 403 11.01 10.19 15.61
N GLN A 404 12.04 10.96 15.35
CA GLN A 404 13.31 10.50 14.80
C GLN A 404 14.42 10.71 15.82
N GLU A 405 15.02 9.61 16.24
CA GLU A 405 16.16 9.66 17.14
C GLU A 405 17.38 10.32 16.48
N PRO A 406 18.03 11.30 17.11
CA PRO A 406 19.27 11.89 16.60
C PRO A 406 20.37 10.82 16.53
N LYS A 407 21.13 10.79 15.43
CA LYS A 407 22.29 9.89 15.32
C LYS A 407 23.49 10.48 16.06
N ASP A 408 24.18 9.65 16.84
CA ASP A 408 25.42 10.03 17.52
C ASP A 408 26.50 10.47 16.50
N GLY A 409 27.05 11.67 16.69
CA GLY A 409 28.16 12.20 15.89
C GLY A 409 27.79 12.94 14.61
N GLU A 410 26.55 12.95 14.18
CA GLU A 410 26.05 13.80 13.10
C GLU A 410 25.33 15.01 13.67
N SER A 411 26.01 16.16 13.75
CA SER A 411 25.43 17.48 14.05
C SER A 411 24.46 18.00 12.97
N LEU A 412 23.91 17.12 12.15
CA LEU A 412 23.19 17.40 10.92
C LEU A 412 21.78 16.81 10.87
N GLY A 413 21.18 16.46 12.01
CA GLY A 413 19.74 16.54 12.12
C GLY A 413 19.36 17.97 11.73
N THR A 414 18.23 18.15 11.02
CA THR A 414 17.75 19.50 10.70
C THR A 414 17.71 20.32 11.98
N MET A 415 18.53 21.36 12.05
CA MET A 415 18.49 22.33 13.15
C MET A 415 17.53 23.43 12.76
N ASP A 416 16.67 23.85 13.68
CA ASP A 416 16.00 25.14 13.63
C ASP A 416 16.68 26.13 14.60
N GLU A 417 16.14 27.32 14.76
CA GLU A 417 16.66 28.32 15.66
C GLU A 417 16.64 27.91 17.16
N ASN A 418 15.85 26.90 17.51
CA ASN A 418 15.63 26.42 18.86
C ASN A 418 16.33 25.10 19.20
N GLY A 419 16.98 24.45 18.21
CA GLY A 419 17.71 23.22 18.43
C GLY A 419 17.51 22.14 17.37
N CYS A 420 17.75 20.89 17.76
CA CYS A 420 17.63 19.74 16.87
C CYS A 420 16.15 19.36 16.64
N VAL A 421 15.74 19.28 15.36
CA VAL A 421 14.41 18.83 14.93
C VAL A 421 14.35 17.31 15.01
N THR A 422 13.58 16.79 15.94
CA THR A 422 13.36 15.35 16.17
C THR A 422 11.92 14.92 15.91
N GLY A 423 10.98 15.86 15.87
CA GLY A 423 9.58 15.64 15.54
C GLY A 423 9.30 15.96 14.08
N TYR A 424 8.51 15.11 13.40
CA TYR A 424 8.10 15.29 12.01
C TYR A 424 6.62 15.02 11.83
N ALA A 425 5.92 15.90 11.09
CA ALA A 425 4.57 15.66 10.63
C ALA A 425 4.61 14.98 9.25
N ARG A 426 3.90 13.85 9.08
CA ARG A 426 3.71 13.23 7.77
C ARG A 426 2.39 13.70 7.17
N ILE A 427 2.43 14.72 6.34
CA ILE A 427 1.24 15.13 5.59
C ILE A 427 1.02 14.21 4.38
N SER A 428 -0.21 14.17 3.90
CA SER A 428 -0.59 13.53 2.63
C SER A 428 -1.59 14.38 1.88
N HIS A 429 -1.59 14.27 0.55
CA HIS A 429 -2.59 14.92 -0.29
C HIS A 429 -3.37 13.89 -1.09
N GLN A 430 -4.67 14.06 -1.14
CA GLN A 430 -5.57 13.35 -2.04
C GLN A 430 -6.57 14.34 -2.64
N ILE A 431 -7.19 13.98 -3.74
CA ILE A 431 -8.04 14.86 -4.56
C ILE A 431 -9.11 15.66 -3.79
N TYR A 432 -9.51 15.24 -2.60
CA TYR A 432 -10.49 15.92 -1.76
C TYR A 432 -9.89 17.00 -0.86
N ASN A 433 -8.56 17.02 -0.68
CA ASN A 433 -7.91 18.00 0.18
C ASN A 433 -7.85 19.38 -0.47
N THR A 434 -7.88 20.40 0.37
CA THR A 434 -7.76 21.80 0.02
C THR A 434 -6.61 22.45 0.76
N VAL A 435 -6.19 23.64 0.32
CA VAL A 435 -5.15 24.43 1.02
C VAL A 435 -5.54 24.71 2.47
N ASP A 436 -6.83 24.92 2.76
CA ASP A 436 -7.33 25.21 4.11
C ASP A 436 -7.03 24.08 5.11
N ASP A 437 -6.96 22.82 4.67
CA ASP A 437 -6.58 21.70 5.53
C ASP A 437 -5.15 21.88 6.09
N TYR A 438 -4.23 22.37 5.27
CA TYR A 438 -2.83 22.59 5.65
C TYR A 438 -2.64 23.90 6.40
N LEU A 439 -3.39 24.95 6.05
CA LEU A 439 -3.43 26.18 6.82
C LEU A 439 -3.88 25.91 8.26
N LYS A 440 -4.84 25.03 8.45
CA LYS A 440 -5.32 24.61 9.77
C LYS A 440 -4.22 23.93 10.58
N LEU A 441 -3.43 23.04 9.97
CA LEU A 441 -2.26 22.44 10.62
C LEU A 441 -1.20 23.50 10.96
N ARG A 442 -0.89 24.40 10.01
CA ARG A 442 0.07 25.49 10.23
C ARG A 442 -0.31 26.31 11.44
N ASP A 443 -1.56 26.74 11.50
CA ASP A 443 -2.06 27.63 12.55
C ASP A 443 -2.11 26.93 13.91
N ALA A 444 -2.46 25.63 13.94
CA ALA A 444 -2.42 24.81 15.15
C ALA A 444 -1.00 24.73 15.74
N ILE A 445 0.00 24.44 14.91
CA ILE A 445 1.42 24.37 15.35
C ILE A 445 1.91 25.75 15.79
N ASN A 446 1.64 26.81 15.03
CA ASN A 446 2.02 28.17 15.39
C ASN A 446 1.40 28.61 16.72
N GLN A 447 0.14 28.26 16.97
CA GLN A 447 -0.53 28.54 18.24
C GLN A 447 0.17 27.80 19.42
N LEU A 448 0.51 26.52 19.25
CA LEU A 448 1.23 25.77 20.27
C LEU A 448 2.61 26.41 20.62
N VAL A 449 3.34 26.85 19.59
CA VAL A 449 4.61 27.55 19.75
C VAL A 449 4.41 28.89 20.50
N GLN A 450 3.41 29.69 20.16
CA GLN A 450 3.06 30.94 20.83
C GLN A 450 2.66 30.73 22.31
N GLU A 451 1.96 29.65 22.60
CA GLU A 451 1.58 29.23 23.94
C GLU A 451 2.76 28.65 24.73
N ARG A 452 3.96 28.55 24.14
CA ARG A 452 5.15 27.88 24.72
C ARG A 452 4.86 26.45 25.17
N PHE A 453 3.96 25.77 24.41
CA PHE A 453 3.64 24.38 24.67
C PHE A 453 4.87 23.51 24.45
N THR A 454 5.04 22.48 25.29
CA THR A 454 6.02 21.40 25.07
C THR A 454 5.38 20.06 25.37
N CYS A 455 5.82 18.99 24.66
CA CYS A 455 5.29 17.63 24.87
C CYS A 455 5.45 17.12 26.31
N LYS A 456 6.37 17.69 27.10
CA LYS A 456 6.49 17.40 28.54
C LYS A 456 5.19 17.64 29.32
N ALA A 457 4.37 18.60 28.87
CA ALA A 457 3.09 18.90 29.52
C ALA A 457 2.06 17.75 29.32
N LEU A 458 2.23 16.90 28.30
CA LEU A 458 1.34 15.77 28.02
C LEU A 458 1.62 14.53 28.90
N HIS A 459 2.69 14.54 29.68
CA HIS A 459 3.04 13.47 30.63
C HIS A 459 2.62 13.76 32.08
N ALA A 460 2.02 14.92 32.31
CA ALA A 460 1.66 15.39 33.66
C ALA A 460 0.20 15.03 34.06
N GLU A 461 -0.54 14.37 33.18
CA GLU A 461 -1.86 13.83 33.45
C GLU A 461 -1.81 12.27 33.50
#